data_e694d2e25333fbe141c5e2f1254d339b
#
_entry.id   e694d2e25333fbe141c5e2f1254d339b
#
_cell.length_a   1.000
_cell.length_b   1.000
_cell.length_c   1.000
_cell.angle_alpha   90.00
_cell.angle_beta   90.00
_cell.angle_gamma   90.00
#
_symmetry.space_group_name_H-M   'P 1'
#
loop_
_entity.id
_entity.type
_entity.pdbx_description
1 polymer ?
#
loop_
_entity_poly.entity_id
_entity_poly.type
_entity_poly.pdbx_seq_one_letter_code
_entity_poly.pdbx_strand_id
1 'polypeptide(L)'
;MSLLARAFPVRDRAGVDTFVDAMKQRQDEARYFYTALGVRREAWFFQRCDNALVIGVTEVDGPLEERAAAFAAASDAFSSWFKAQIDALSGIDPSLMPLGPRSEWVFASSVEPFDHHAPLIVRAYPLRSREALDELLAELQQRRDETEAFYRRHEVRETWFVQDMGEGPFAIAVAAMRDPSEQARLFAADRDPFAVWFKQRVMSVSGVNPNETPLGPRTELLYEFQR
;
A
#
# COMPACT_ATOMS: atom_id res chain seq x y z
N MET A 1 -16.05 4.77 3.37
CA MET A 1 -15.01 3.75 3.09
C MET A 1 -13.66 4.40 3.28
N SER A 2 -12.78 3.75 4.03
CA SER A 2 -11.44 4.27 4.31
C SER A 2 -10.39 3.25 3.87
N LEU A 3 -9.30 3.75 3.26
CA LEU A 3 -8.16 2.97 2.80
C LEU A 3 -6.95 3.29 3.68
N LEU A 4 -6.18 2.28 4.03
CA LEU A 4 -4.90 2.40 4.72
C LEU A 4 -3.87 1.51 4.03
N ALA A 5 -2.65 2.00 3.88
CA ALA A 5 -1.51 1.17 3.52
C ALA A 5 -0.37 1.41 4.51
N ARG A 6 0.29 0.34 4.92
CA ARG A 6 1.45 0.37 5.82
C ARG A 6 2.50 -0.63 5.38
N ALA A 7 3.75 -0.23 5.45
CA ALA A 7 4.90 -1.09 5.23
C ALA A 7 5.53 -1.46 6.57
N PHE A 8 5.87 -2.72 6.73
CA PHE A 8 6.49 -3.26 7.94
C PHE A 8 7.77 -3.97 7.55
N PRO A 9 8.93 -3.60 8.13
CA PRO A 9 10.12 -4.41 8.00
C PRO A 9 9.89 -5.78 8.64
N VAL A 10 10.33 -6.83 7.96
CA VAL A 10 10.20 -8.21 8.45
C VAL A 10 11.57 -8.87 8.53
N ARG A 11 11.74 -9.76 9.50
CA ARG A 11 13.03 -10.39 9.79
C ARG A 11 13.46 -11.32 8.66
N ASP A 12 12.54 -12.12 8.13
CA ASP A 12 12.82 -13.07 7.06
C ASP A 12 11.54 -13.46 6.29
N ARG A 13 11.74 -13.96 5.09
CA ARG A 13 10.66 -14.40 4.21
C ARG A 13 10.00 -15.69 4.69
N ALA A 14 10.76 -16.63 5.27
CA ALA A 14 10.22 -17.93 5.65
C ALA A 14 9.19 -17.82 6.78
N GLY A 15 9.44 -16.91 7.73
CA GLY A 15 8.44 -16.59 8.77
C GLY A 15 7.16 -16.02 8.19
N VAL A 16 7.27 -15.12 7.21
CA VAL A 16 6.12 -14.56 6.50
C VAL A 16 5.33 -15.65 5.76
N ASP A 17 6.00 -16.54 5.02
CA ASP A 17 5.36 -17.65 4.30
C ASP A 17 4.63 -18.58 5.27
N THR A 18 5.25 -18.92 6.40
CA THR A 18 4.63 -19.73 7.47
C THR A 18 3.35 -19.08 7.99
N PHE A 19 3.38 -17.77 8.23
CA PHE A 19 2.20 -17.04 8.70
C PHE A 19 1.09 -17.00 7.64
N VAL A 20 1.43 -16.75 6.40
CA VAL A 20 0.48 -16.76 5.28
C VAL A 20 -0.18 -18.14 5.10
N ASP A 21 0.58 -19.21 5.20
CA ASP A 21 0.05 -20.56 5.10
C ASP A 21 -0.87 -20.89 6.29
N ALA A 22 -0.54 -20.43 7.49
CA ALA A 22 -1.42 -20.57 8.65
C ALA A 22 -2.73 -19.77 8.49
N MET A 23 -2.68 -18.56 7.89
CA MET A 23 -3.87 -17.77 7.55
C MET A 23 -4.77 -18.50 6.55
N LYS A 24 -4.19 -19.12 5.51
CA LYS A 24 -4.93 -19.91 4.52
C LYS A 24 -5.61 -21.14 5.15
N GLN A 25 -4.96 -21.80 6.12
CA GLN A 25 -5.52 -22.93 6.84
C GLN A 25 -6.67 -22.51 7.78
N ARG A 26 -6.66 -21.25 8.26
CA ARG A 26 -7.65 -20.69 9.18
C ARG A 26 -8.59 -19.69 8.48
N GLN A 27 -8.87 -19.89 7.20
CA GLN A 27 -9.59 -18.90 6.37
C GLN A 27 -10.99 -18.54 6.89
N ASP A 28 -11.71 -19.47 7.55
CA ASP A 28 -13.04 -19.20 8.11
C ASP A 28 -12.94 -18.30 9.34
N GLU A 29 -11.96 -18.54 10.21
CA GLU A 29 -11.68 -17.68 11.37
C GLU A 29 -11.21 -16.27 10.90
N ALA A 30 -10.34 -16.22 9.90
CA ALA A 30 -9.90 -14.97 9.30
C ALA A 30 -11.06 -14.18 8.67
N ARG A 31 -11.97 -14.86 7.96
CA ARG A 31 -13.19 -14.25 7.39
C ARG A 31 -14.07 -13.65 8.48
N TYR A 32 -14.32 -14.40 9.55
CA TYR A 32 -15.10 -13.92 10.68
C TYR A 32 -14.44 -12.69 11.32
N PHE A 33 -13.15 -12.77 11.60
CA PHE A 33 -12.35 -11.72 12.19
C PHE A 33 -12.40 -10.42 11.34
N TYR A 34 -12.07 -10.48 10.05
CA TYR A 34 -12.10 -9.31 9.19
C TYR A 34 -13.50 -8.72 9.04
N THR A 35 -14.53 -9.57 8.95
CA THR A 35 -15.91 -9.11 8.87
C THR A 35 -16.34 -8.39 10.14
N ALA A 36 -15.99 -8.90 11.31
CA ALA A 36 -16.30 -8.26 12.61
C ALA A 36 -15.62 -6.90 12.76
N LEU A 37 -14.43 -6.72 12.20
CA LEU A 37 -13.71 -5.44 12.17
C LEU A 37 -14.19 -4.49 11.07
N GLY A 38 -15.16 -4.89 10.24
CA GLY A 38 -15.65 -4.07 9.12
C GLY A 38 -14.67 -3.96 7.97
N VAL A 39 -13.72 -4.89 7.87
CA VAL A 39 -12.77 -4.97 6.75
C VAL A 39 -13.51 -5.45 5.51
N ARG A 40 -13.35 -4.72 4.41
CA ARG A 40 -13.87 -5.08 3.08
C ARG A 40 -12.81 -5.81 2.25
N ARG A 41 -11.58 -5.31 2.34
CA ARG A 41 -10.42 -5.89 1.68
C ARG A 41 -9.21 -5.80 2.58
N GLU A 42 -8.46 -6.87 2.67
CA GLU A 42 -7.13 -6.93 3.25
C GLU A 42 -6.21 -7.61 2.24
N ALA A 43 -5.09 -6.99 1.90
CA ALA A 43 -4.13 -7.56 0.97
C ALA A 43 -2.70 -7.35 1.50
N TRP A 44 -1.87 -8.39 1.44
CA TRP A 44 -0.48 -8.34 1.89
C TRP A 44 0.46 -8.59 0.72
N PHE A 45 1.42 -7.69 0.59
CA PHE A 45 2.43 -7.75 -0.46
C PHE A 45 3.81 -7.86 0.16
N PHE A 46 4.62 -8.76 -0.37
CA PHE A 46 6.02 -8.85 -0.01
C PHE A 46 6.85 -8.05 -1.02
N GLN A 47 7.70 -7.17 -0.51
CA GLN A 47 8.65 -6.40 -1.31
C GLN A 47 10.07 -6.75 -0.87
N ARG A 48 10.89 -7.19 -1.82
CA ARG A 48 12.32 -7.38 -1.59
C ARG A 48 13.05 -6.09 -1.95
N CYS A 49 13.67 -5.49 -0.96
CA CYS A 49 14.61 -4.39 -1.05
C CYS A 49 15.75 -4.69 -0.07
N ASP A 50 16.63 -3.75 0.23
CA ASP A 50 17.73 -3.95 1.19
C ASP A 50 17.20 -4.48 2.53
N ASN A 51 16.07 -3.96 2.99
CA ASN A 51 15.28 -4.52 4.09
C ASN A 51 13.96 -5.09 3.53
N ALA A 52 13.71 -6.38 3.75
CA ALA A 52 12.46 -7.00 3.31
C ALA A 52 11.24 -6.35 3.99
N LEU A 53 10.22 -6.05 3.21
CA LEU A 53 8.98 -5.42 3.70
C LEU A 53 7.77 -6.30 3.43
N VAL A 54 6.83 -6.33 4.37
CA VAL A 54 5.44 -6.66 4.10
C VAL A 54 4.63 -5.38 4.07
N ILE A 55 3.89 -5.16 2.99
CA ILE A 55 3.02 -4.00 2.83
C ILE A 55 1.58 -4.49 2.96
N GLY A 56 0.90 -4.07 4.02
CA GLY A 56 -0.52 -4.32 4.24
C GLY A 56 -1.36 -3.21 3.65
N VAL A 57 -2.42 -3.58 2.92
CA VAL A 57 -3.44 -2.67 2.41
C VAL A 57 -4.77 -3.10 2.97
N THR A 58 -5.42 -2.20 3.70
CA THR A 58 -6.68 -2.46 4.39
C THR A 58 -7.74 -1.47 3.93
N GLU A 59 -8.86 -1.96 3.40
CA GLU A 59 -10.08 -1.18 3.15
C GLU A 59 -11.12 -1.52 4.22
N VAL A 60 -11.70 -0.49 4.86
CA VAL A 60 -12.68 -0.68 5.94
C VAL A 60 -13.93 0.17 5.75
N ASP A 61 -15.03 -0.30 6.33
CA ASP A 61 -16.24 0.48 6.52
C ASP A 61 -16.08 1.40 7.74
N GLY A 62 -16.31 2.70 7.54
CA GLY A 62 -16.25 3.70 8.62
C GLY A 62 -14.84 4.25 8.91
N PRO A 63 -14.67 4.93 10.05
CA PRO A 63 -13.43 5.58 10.43
C PRO A 63 -12.31 4.58 10.76
N LEU A 64 -11.10 4.81 10.22
CA LEU A 64 -9.92 3.96 10.47
C LEU A 64 -9.56 3.85 11.95
N GLU A 65 -9.67 4.95 12.70
CA GLU A 65 -9.31 5.00 14.12
C GLU A 65 -10.19 4.09 14.97
N GLU A 66 -11.50 4.05 14.69
CA GLU A 66 -12.44 3.16 15.38
C GLU A 66 -12.12 1.69 15.09
N ARG A 67 -11.78 1.35 13.84
CA ARG A 67 -11.41 0.00 13.42
C ARG A 67 -10.07 -0.44 14.01
N ALA A 68 -9.11 0.47 14.06
CA ALA A 68 -7.83 0.23 14.71
C ALA A 68 -8.00 -0.01 16.22
N ALA A 69 -8.82 0.80 16.90
CA ALA A 69 -9.12 0.60 18.32
C ALA A 69 -9.84 -0.74 18.58
N ALA A 70 -10.81 -1.10 17.74
CA ALA A 70 -11.50 -2.38 17.81
C ALA A 70 -10.54 -3.57 17.64
N PHE A 71 -9.62 -3.47 16.65
CA PHE A 71 -8.57 -4.48 16.46
C PHE A 71 -7.64 -4.57 17.68
N ALA A 72 -7.14 -3.44 18.19
CA ALA A 72 -6.28 -3.44 19.36
C ALA A 72 -6.95 -4.09 20.60
N ALA A 73 -8.24 -3.84 20.77
CA ALA A 73 -9.03 -4.38 21.90
C ALA A 73 -9.47 -5.84 21.72
N ALA A 74 -9.48 -6.38 20.50
CA ALA A 74 -9.92 -7.76 20.23
C ALA A 74 -9.02 -8.75 20.97
N SER A 75 -9.63 -9.73 21.69
CA SER A 75 -8.91 -10.67 22.57
C SER A 75 -9.40 -12.11 22.46
N ASP A 76 -10.24 -12.42 21.46
CA ASP A 76 -10.58 -13.80 21.14
C ASP A 76 -9.33 -14.59 20.70
N ALA A 77 -9.48 -15.92 20.61
CA ALA A 77 -8.35 -16.81 20.34
C ALA A 77 -7.66 -16.53 18.99
N PHE A 78 -8.44 -16.20 17.94
CA PHE A 78 -7.86 -15.88 16.63
C PHE A 78 -7.16 -14.52 16.66
N SER A 79 -7.80 -13.49 17.19
CA SER A 79 -7.23 -12.14 17.32
C SER A 79 -5.92 -12.16 18.12
N SER A 80 -5.88 -12.89 19.22
CA SER A 80 -4.68 -13.01 20.05
C SER A 80 -3.54 -13.72 19.32
N TRP A 81 -3.86 -14.83 18.64
CA TRP A 81 -2.90 -15.54 17.79
C TRP A 81 -2.38 -14.65 16.66
N PHE A 82 -3.27 -13.96 15.93
CA PHE A 82 -2.92 -13.08 14.81
C PHE A 82 -1.96 -11.95 15.23
N LYS A 83 -2.26 -11.29 16.36
CA LYS A 83 -1.41 -10.26 16.93
C LYS A 83 -0.01 -10.78 17.30
N ALA A 84 0.04 -11.98 17.94
CA ALA A 84 1.30 -12.61 18.30
C ALA A 84 2.17 -12.93 17.07
N GLN A 85 1.55 -13.31 15.93
CA GLN A 85 2.29 -13.54 14.68
C GLN A 85 2.86 -12.22 14.12
N ILE A 86 2.08 -11.13 14.13
CA ILE A 86 2.55 -9.82 13.67
C ILE A 86 3.72 -9.34 14.52
N ASP A 87 3.62 -9.42 15.85
CA ASP A 87 4.71 -9.03 16.74
C ASP A 87 5.97 -9.87 16.50
N ALA A 88 5.84 -11.19 16.38
CA ALA A 88 6.97 -12.07 16.12
C ALA A 88 7.70 -11.75 14.80
N LEU A 89 6.95 -11.36 13.75
CA LEU A 89 7.50 -11.07 12.42
C LEU A 89 8.10 -9.67 12.30
N SER A 90 7.44 -8.67 12.90
CA SER A 90 7.81 -7.26 12.71
C SER A 90 8.39 -6.60 13.96
N GLY A 91 8.18 -7.17 15.15
CA GLY A 91 8.51 -6.54 16.42
C GLY A 91 7.54 -5.41 16.81
N ILE A 92 6.37 -5.34 16.16
CA ILE A 92 5.34 -4.34 16.43
C ILE A 92 4.20 -5.01 17.18
N ASP A 93 3.91 -4.57 18.40
CA ASP A 93 2.76 -5.04 19.18
C ASP A 93 1.46 -4.41 18.68
N PRO A 94 0.56 -5.19 18.02
CA PRO A 94 -0.68 -4.64 17.50
C PRO A 94 -1.75 -4.39 18.57
N SER A 95 -1.48 -4.68 19.83
CA SER A 95 -2.38 -4.36 20.96
C SER A 95 -2.17 -2.93 21.44
N LEU A 96 -1.09 -2.27 21.02
CA LEU A 96 -0.77 -0.90 21.40
C LEU A 96 -1.25 0.09 20.31
N MET A 97 -1.73 1.24 20.77
CA MET A 97 -2.10 2.35 19.88
C MET A 97 -1.03 3.44 19.88
N PRO A 98 -0.69 4.05 18.75
CA PRO A 98 -1.19 3.75 17.40
C PRO A 98 -0.66 2.41 16.87
N LEU A 99 -1.44 1.73 16.02
CA LEU A 99 -1.03 0.46 15.42
C LEU A 99 0.17 0.64 14.48
N GLY A 100 1.36 0.33 14.98
CA GLY A 100 2.60 0.41 14.20
C GLY A 100 2.95 1.83 13.71
N PRO A 101 3.83 1.93 12.70
CA PRO A 101 4.24 3.22 12.14
C PRO A 101 3.05 3.99 11.57
N ARG A 102 3.01 5.30 11.86
CA ARG A 102 1.95 6.17 11.33
C ARG A 102 2.10 6.28 9.81
N SER A 103 1.00 6.02 9.11
CA SER A 103 0.90 6.19 7.66
C SER A 103 -0.07 7.32 7.37
N GLU A 104 0.38 8.34 6.64
CA GLU A 104 -0.38 9.53 6.28
C GLU A 104 -0.84 9.42 4.83
N TRP A 105 -2.13 9.53 4.56
CA TRP A 105 -2.67 9.67 3.22
C TRP A 105 -2.33 11.05 2.66
N VAL A 106 -1.69 11.11 1.48
CA VAL A 106 -1.20 12.36 0.90
C VAL A 106 -1.71 12.64 -0.52
N PHE A 107 -2.15 11.62 -1.25
CA PHE A 107 -2.64 11.77 -2.60
C PHE A 107 -3.66 10.68 -2.96
N ALA A 108 -4.65 11.03 -3.78
CA ALA A 108 -5.45 10.07 -4.55
C ALA A 108 -5.82 10.66 -5.91
N SER A 109 -5.73 9.84 -6.94
CA SER A 109 -6.31 10.16 -8.25
C SER A 109 -7.84 10.11 -8.18
N SER A 110 -8.51 10.99 -8.93
CA SER A 110 -9.99 11.10 -8.94
C SER A 110 -10.66 10.18 -9.96
N VAL A 111 -9.98 9.17 -10.47
CA VAL A 111 -10.54 8.25 -11.48
C VAL A 111 -11.60 7.35 -10.85
N GLU A 112 -12.85 7.52 -11.25
CA GLU A 112 -14.02 6.74 -10.84
C GLU A 112 -14.77 6.20 -12.08
N PRO A 113 -15.50 5.08 -11.98
CA PRO A 113 -15.50 4.09 -10.91
C PRO A 113 -14.52 2.95 -11.18
N PHE A 114 -13.76 2.54 -10.19
CA PHE A 114 -12.97 1.33 -10.28
C PHE A 114 -13.76 0.14 -9.74
N ASP A 115 -13.66 -1.00 -10.40
CA ASP A 115 -14.07 -2.27 -9.83
C ASP A 115 -13.28 -2.50 -8.53
N HIS A 116 -13.99 -2.67 -7.41
CA HIS A 116 -13.37 -2.96 -6.11
C HIS A 116 -12.55 -4.26 -6.11
N HIS A 117 -12.77 -5.12 -7.10
CA HIS A 117 -12.02 -6.35 -7.33
C HIS A 117 -10.81 -6.18 -8.26
N ALA A 118 -10.55 -4.96 -8.75
CA ALA A 118 -9.38 -4.73 -9.61
C ALA A 118 -8.08 -5.17 -8.93
N PRO A 119 -7.16 -5.79 -9.68
CA PRO A 119 -5.84 -6.14 -9.16
C PRO A 119 -5.13 -4.92 -8.57
N LEU A 120 -4.48 -5.09 -7.41
CA LEU A 120 -3.65 -4.08 -6.81
C LEU A 120 -2.19 -4.31 -7.13
N ILE A 121 -1.49 -3.20 -7.39
CA ILE A 121 -0.04 -3.12 -7.25
C ILE A 121 0.26 -2.19 -6.09
N VAL A 122 1.11 -2.65 -5.20
CA VAL A 122 1.50 -1.87 -4.04
C VAL A 122 3.03 -1.86 -3.95
N ARG A 123 3.61 -0.68 -3.77
CA ARG A 123 5.06 -0.52 -3.65
C ARG A 123 5.41 0.53 -2.63
N ALA A 124 6.47 0.28 -1.87
CA ALA A 124 7.07 1.25 -0.98
C ALA A 124 8.40 1.74 -1.57
N TYR A 125 8.57 3.05 -1.60
CA TYR A 125 9.76 3.70 -2.14
C TYR A 125 10.38 4.59 -1.09
N PRO A 126 11.70 4.54 -0.89
CA PRO A 126 12.37 5.56 -0.08
C PRO A 126 12.20 6.92 -0.76
N LEU A 127 11.95 7.95 0.04
CA LEU A 127 11.92 9.33 -0.43
C LEU A 127 13.23 10.01 -0.08
N ARG A 128 13.71 10.88 -0.95
CA ARG A 128 14.88 11.70 -0.65
C ARG A 128 14.64 12.68 0.49
N SER A 129 13.45 13.25 0.51
CA SER A 129 12.95 14.04 1.63
C SER A 129 11.43 14.18 1.56
N ARG A 130 10.81 14.55 2.68
CA ARG A 130 9.38 14.87 2.73
C ARG A 130 9.07 16.12 1.94
N GLU A 131 9.93 17.13 2.00
CA GLU A 131 9.77 18.41 1.30
C GLU A 131 9.71 18.22 -0.22
N ALA A 132 10.58 17.35 -0.79
CA ALA A 132 10.56 17.06 -2.21
C ALA A 132 9.23 16.40 -2.67
N LEU A 133 8.61 15.58 -1.82
CA LEU A 133 7.29 15.03 -2.09
C LEU A 133 6.21 16.12 -1.97
N ASP A 134 6.25 16.97 -0.94
CA ASP A 134 5.27 18.04 -0.74
C ASP A 134 5.27 19.03 -1.92
N GLU A 135 6.46 19.34 -2.49
CA GLU A 135 6.60 20.11 -3.72
C GLU A 135 5.91 19.41 -4.91
N LEU A 136 6.16 18.10 -5.09
CA LEU A 136 5.50 17.32 -6.16
C LEU A 136 3.98 17.33 -6.00
N LEU A 137 3.47 17.16 -4.78
CA LEU A 137 2.04 17.19 -4.49
C LEU A 137 1.41 18.55 -4.81
N ALA A 138 2.11 19.65 -4.47
CA ALA A 138 1.67 21.00 -4.80
C ALA A 138 1.64 21.24 -6.34
N GLU A 139 2.65 20.75 -7.05
CA GLU A 139 2.70 20.83 -8.53
C GLU A 139 1.58 19.99 -9.18
N LEU A 140 1.29 18.77 -8.67
CA LEU A 140 0.17 17.94 -9.15
C LEU A 140 -1.18 18.64 -8.94
N GLN A 141 -1.34 19.31 -7.80
CA GLN A 141 -2.55 20.09 -7.51
C GLN A 141 -2.68 21.33 -8.43
N GLN A 142 -1.58 22.04 -8.74
CA GLN A 142 -1.57 23.15 -9.69
C GLN A 142 -1.92 22.69 -11.11
N ARG A 143 -1.52 21.47 -11.47
CA ARG A 143 -1.74 20.84 -12.78
C ARG A 143 -2.88 19.81 -12.72
N ARG A 144 -3.88 20.05 -11.91
CA ARG A 144 -4.94 19.10 -11.59
C ARG A 144 -5.59 18.48 -12.84
N ASP A 145 -5.98 19.31 -13.82
CA ASP A 145 -6.65 18.82 -15.03
C ASP A 145 -5.77 17.86 -15.84
N GLU A 146 -4.47 18.15 -15.94
CA GLU A 146 -3.50 17.28 -16.62
C GLU A 146 -3.25 16.01 -15.80
N THR A 147 -3.19 16.13 -14.48
CA THR A 147 -3.07 14.98 -13.56
C THR A 147 -4.25 14.04 -13.72
N GLU A 148 -5.47 14.55 -13.68
CA GLU A 148 -6.69 13.74 -13.84
C GLU A 148 -6.76 13.12 -15.25
N ALA A 149 -6.40 13.87 -16.29
CA ALA A 149 -6.37 13.37 -17.67
C ALA A 149 -5.33 12.24 -17.83
N PHE A 150 -4.18 12.36 -17.19
CA PHE A 150 -3.14 11.34 -17.17
C PHE A 150 -3.64 10.04 -16.53
N TYR A 151 -4.15 10.07 -15.31
CA TYR A 151 -4.64 8.87 -14.61
C TYR A 151 -5.83 8.23 -15.34
N ARG A 152 -6.72 9.03 -15.93
CA ARG A 152 -7.85 8.54 -16.74
C ARG A 152 -7.37 7.85 -18.01
N ARG A 153 -6.37 8.42 -18.73
CA ARG A 153 -5.78 7.82 -19.92
C ARG A 153 -5.11 6.48 -19.65
N HIS A 154 -4.48 6.35 -18.48
CA HIS A 154 -3.85 5.12 -18.05
C HIS A 154 -4.79 4.15 -17.34
N GLU A 155 -6.06 4.48 -17.15
CA GLU A 155 -7.02 3.66 -16.40
C GLU A 155 -6.47 3.17 -15.05
N VAL A 156 -5.81 4.05 -14.30
CA VAL A 156 -5.20 3.75 -13.00
C VAL A 156 -5.85 4.59 -11.93
N ARG A 157 -6.33 3.95 -10.88
CA ARG A 157 -6.65 4.60 -9.60
C ARG A 157 -5.47 4.41 -8.67
N GLU A 158 -4.86 5.50 -8.26
CA GLU A 158 -3.68 5.46 -7.40
C GLU A 158 -3.90 6.29 -6.14
N THR A 159 -3.42 5.76 -5.02
CA THR A 159 -3.43 6.43 -3.71
C THR A 159 -2.03 6.34 -3.11
N TRP A 160 -1.53 7.45 -2.57
CA TRP A 160 -0.22 7.50 -1.93
C TRP A 160 -0.33 7.76 -0.44
N PHE A 161 0.51 7.06 0.28
CA PHE A 161 0.72 7.25 1.71
C PHE A 161 2.18 7.57 1.98
N VAL A 162 2.44 8.29 3.07
CA VAL A 162 3.79 8.51 3.58
C VAL A 162 3.92 7.89 4.95
N GLN A 163 5.01 7.19 5.17
CA GLN A 163 5.34 6.53 6.42
C GLN A 163 6.80 6.78 6.75
N ASP A 164 7.10 7.16 7.99
CA ASP A 164 8.46 7.18 8.51
C ASP A 164 8.85 5.78 9.00
N MET A 165 9.94 5.27 8.45
CA MET A 165 10.47 3.93 8.78
C MET A 165 11.67 3.97 9.74
N GLY A 166 11.98 5.16 10.31
CA GLY A 166 13.13 5.36 11.18
C GLY A 166 14.44 5.66 10.43
N GLU A 167 14.57 5.19 9.19
CA GLU A 167 15.70 5.51 8.28
C GLU A 167 15.31 6.62 7.27
N GLY A 168 14.16 7.24 7.47
CA GLY A 168 13.61 8.30 6.63
C GLY A 168 12.22 7.99 6.10
N PRO A 169 11.63 8.95 5.35
CA PRO A 169 10.27 8.80 4.84
C PRO A 169 10.22 7.84 3.64
N PHE A 170 9.16 7.05 3.59
CA PHE A 170 8.79 6.20 2.47
C PHE A 170 7.44 6.63 1.90
N ALA A 171 7.32 6.65 0.58
CA ALA A 171 6.03 6.68 -0.08
C ALA A 171 5.53 5.26 -0.34
N ILE A 172 4.28 4.98 0.01
CA ILE A 172 3.60 3.74 -0.32
C ILE A 172 2.55 4.07 -1.38
N ALA A 173 2.76 3.59 -2.60
CA ALA A 173 1.82 3.74 -3.70
C ALA A 173 0.94 2.50 -3.81
N VAL A 174 -0.37 2.68 -3.73
CA VAL A 174 -1.40 1.66 -3.94
C VAL A 174 -2.11 2.00 -5.23
N ALA A 175 -1.92 1.19 -6.26
CA ALA A 175 -2.50 1.38 -7.57
C ALA A 175 -3.44 0.22 -7.93
N ALA A 176 -4.68 0.53 -8.27
CA ALA A 176 -5.65 -0.40 -8.81
C ALA A 176 -5.74 -0.23 -10.33
N MET A 177 -5.63 -1.33 -11.08
CA MET A 177 -5.63 -1.34 -12.54
C MET A 177 -6.00 -2.72 -13.09
N ARG A 178 -6.47 -2.79 -14.35
CA ARG A 178 -6.89 -4.07 -14.94
C ARG A 178 -5.72 -5.00 -15.26
N ASP A 179 -4.69 -4.48 -15.90
CA ASP A 179 -3.48 -5.23 -16.29
C ASP A 179 -2.23 -4.47 -15.87
N PRO A 180 -1.62 -4.87 -14.74
CA PRO A 180 -0.43 -4.21 -14.21
C PRO A 180 0.78 -4.22 -15.15
N SER A 181 0.96 -5.29 -15.93
CA SER A 181 2.11 -5.42 -16.81
C SER A 181 1.98 -4.50 -18.03
N GLU A 182 0.79 -4.47 -18.61
CA GLU A 182 0.49 -3.59 -19.73
C GLU A 182 0.52 -2.12 -19.31
N GLN A 183 -0.04 -1.76 -18.17
CA GLN A 183 -0.01 -0.39 -17.67
C GLN A 183 1.40 0.11 -17.36
N ALA A 184 2.26 -0.73 -16.78
CA ALA A 184 3.66 -0.38 -16.58
C ALA A 184 4.39 -0.10 -17.91
N ARG A 185 4.11 -0.91 -18.94
CA ARG A 185 4.66 -0.74 -20.29
C ARG A 185 4.15 0.55 -20.94
N LEU A 186 2.85 0.81 -20.88
CA LEU A 186 2.22 2.02 -21.42
C LEU A 186 2.77 3.27 -20.73
N PHE A 187 2.87 3.27 -19.41
CA PHE A 187 3.46 4.37 -18.66
C PHE A 187 4.92 4.62 -19.05
N ALA A 188 5.75 3.58 -19.09
CA ALA A 188 7.15 3.73 -19.50
C ALA A 188 7.29 4.31 -20.91
N ALA A 189 6.41 3.91 -21.85
CA ALA A 189 6.41 4.37 -23.23
C ALA A 189 5.77 5.74 -23.46
N ASP A 190 4.97 6.25 -22.52
CA ASP A 190 4.24 7.51 -22.68
C ASP A 190 5.20 8.70 -22.87
N ARG A 191 4.97 9.50 -23.91
CA ARG A 191 5.76 10.68 -24.29
C ARG A 191 4.95 11.99 -24.24
N ASP A 192 3.73 11.92 -23.74
CA ASP A 192 2.94 13.11 -23.45
C ASP A 192 3.73 14.07 -22.54
N PRO A 193 3.68 15.40 -22.77
CA PRO A 193 4.47 16.36 -22.01
C PRO A 193 4.26 16.25 -20.48
N PHE A 194 3.03 16.00 -20.03
CA PHE A 194 2.76 15.79 -18.61
C PHE A 194 3.40 14.50 -18.11
N ALA A 195 3.27 13.39 -18.85
CA ALA A 195 3.86 12.12 -18.48
C ALA A 195 5.40 12.19 -18.37
N VAL A 196 6.04 12.90 -19.28
CA VAL A 196 7.51 13.12 -19.26
C VAL A 196 7.90 13.92 -18.02
N TRP A 197 7.22 15.03 -17.76
CA TRP A 197 7.43 15.84 -16.57
C TRP A 197 7.20 15.01 -15.29
N PHE A 198 6.10 14.30 -15.20
CA PHE A 198 5.74 13.50 -14.02
C PHE A 198 6.80 12.42 -13.72
N LYS A 199 7.27 11.70 -14.74
CA LYS A 199 8.35 10.72 -14.60
C LYS A 199 9.65 11.34 -14.06
N GLN A 200 10.00 12.53 -14.54
CA GLN A 200 11.20 13.25 -14.06
C GLN A 200 11.02 13.62 -12.57
N ARG A 201 9.85 14.09 -12.18
CA ARG A 201 9.54 14.42 -10.78
C ARG A 201 9.57 13.17 -9.88
N VAL A 202 8.93 12.08 -10.29
CA VAL A 202 8.97 10.80 -9.54
C VAL A 202 10.42 10.34 -9.36
N MET A 203 11.23 10.36 -10.41
CA MET A 203 12.64 9.99 -10.31
C MET A 203 13.42 10.92 -9.37
N SER A 204 13.16 12.22 -9.40
CA SER A 204 13.84 13.17 -8.53
C SER A 204 13.49 12.99 -7.05
N VAL A 205 12.25 12.60 -6.75
CA VAL A 205 11.74 12.42 -5.38
C VAL A 205 12.12 11.07 -4.78
N SER A 206 12.04 9.99 -5.57
CA SER A 206 12.24 8.60 -5.10
C SER A 206 13.53 7.94 -5.55
N GLY A 207 14.19 8.46 -6.58
CA GLY A 207 15.32 7.80 -7.24
C GLY A 207 14.93 6.64 -8.17
N VAL A 208 13.64 6.28 -8.24
CA VAL A 208 13.14 5.22 -9.12
C VAL A 208 13.05 5.76 -10.56
N ASN A 209 13.54 5.02 -11.54
CA ASN A 209 13.45 5.38 -12.94
C ASN A 209 12.11 4.88 -13.54
N PRO A 210 11.12 5.75 -13.80
CA PRO A 210 9.81 5.33 -14.31
C PRO A 210 9.81 4.90 -15.79
N ASN A 211 10.93 5.02 -16.49
CA ASN A 211 11.07 4.54 -17.87
C ASN A 211 11.50 3.07 -17.95
N GLU A 212 11.80 2.46 -16.82
CA GLU A 212 12.15 1.05 -16.71
C GLU A 212 10.95 0.20 -16.30
N THR A 213 10.95 -1.05 -16.76
CA THR A 213 9.92 -2.04 -16.38
C THR A 213 10.58 -3.25 -15.72
N PRO A 214 10.07 -3.71 -14.58
CA PRO A 214 8.94 -3.18 -13.81
C PRO A 214 9.27 -1.83 -13.15
N LEU A 215 8.25 -1.01 -12.97
CA LEU A 215 8.38 0.27 -12.28
C LEU A 215 8.76 0.05 -10.80
N GLY A 216 10.05 0.27 -10.48
CA GLY A 216 10.58 0.12 -9.13
C GLY A 216 10.65 -1.33 -8.61
N PRO A 217 10.76 -1.51 -7.28
CA PRO A 217 10.92 -2.83 -6.69
C PRO A 217 9.72 -3.73 -6.95
N ARG A 218 10.00 -5.02 -7.21
CA ARG A 218 8.93 -6.01 -7.41
C ARG A 218 8.26 -6.33 -6.09
N THR A 219 6.93 -6.43 -6.14
CA THR A 219 6.11 -6.91 -5.04
C THR A 219 5.38 -8.18 -5.46
N GLU A 220 5.12 -9.04 -4.48
CA GLU A 220 4.41 -10.30 -4.63
C GLU A 220 3.20 -10.27 -3.71
N LEU A 221 2.00 -10.52 -4.25
CA LEU A 221 0.80 -10.70 -3.44
C LEU A 221 0.90 -12.03 -2.68
N LEU A 222 0.84 -11.97 -1.36
CA LEU A 222 0.96 -13.13 -0.48
C LEU A 222 -0.39 -13.65 -0.01
N TYR A 223 -1.27 -12.74 0.35
CA TYR A 223 -2.56 -13.01 0.94
C TYR A 223 -3.56 -11.94 0.52
N GLU A 224 -4.80 -12.34 0.29
CA GLU A 224 -5.90 -11.44 0.06
C GLU A 224 -7.19 -11.98 0.66
N PHE A 225 -7.91 -11.09 1.33
CA PHE A 225 -9.29 -11.26 1.78
C PHE A 225 -10.14 -10.21 1.09
N GLN A 226 -11.30 -10.62 0.59
CA GLN A 226 -12.35 -9.73 0.09
C GLN A 226 -13.70 -10.24 0.59
N ARG A 227 -14.55 -9.27 1.01
CA ARG A 227 -15.92 -9.55 1.48
C ARG A 227 -16.91 -9.39 0.36
#